data_8b2e0383513a4a588f25bae73830f412
#
_entry.id   8b2e0383513a4a588f25bae73830f412
#
_cell.length_a   1.000
_cell.length_b   1.000
_cell.length_c   1.000
_cell.angle_alpha   90.00
_cell.angle_beta   90.00
_cell.angle_gamma   90.00
#
_symmetry.space_group_name_H-M   'P 1'
#
loop_
_entity.id
_entity.type
_entity.pdbx_description
1 polymer ?
#
loop_
_entity_poly.entity_id
_entity_poly.type
_entity_poly.pdbx_seq_one_letter_code
_entity_poly.pdbx_strand_id
1 'polypeptide(L)'
;MLAKPLGFAPGEKWRYSNLGYVTLGILIHKIAGEFYGDFLKKNVFDPLGMNQTRVISEADIIPNRAAGYRLVEGVLKNQKWVAPSVNTTADGSLYFTIEDLARWDEALEAGKFLSHAGYEQMWSPVKLNDGNIAPYGFGWRIAKTDSSHRMQEHGGAWQGFASYIARYPDDRLTVAVLSNRAGASAGYIAKQVAGLYLRVLALRVPLAIKLDPAILSSYAGDYRLEDRFTIKVSVAGDRLETTWLGERIAMMPESEVAFFEEDSDRTFRFVRDRNNKVTALVISVPEELTLHRLP
;
A
#
# COMPACT_ATOMS: atom_id res chain seq x y z
N MET A 1 24.38 -4.80 -7.02
CA MET A 1 23.12 -4.17 -7.43
C MET A 1 23.20 -3.40 -8.75
N LEU A 2 24.33 -2.78 -9.08
CA LEU A 2 24.53 -1.93 -10.27
C LEU A 2 24.71 -2.64 -11.61
N ALA A 3 24.73 -3.95 -11.64
CA ALA A 3 24.97 -4.73 -12.86
C ALA A 3 23.68 -5.19 -13.61
N LYS A 4 22.49 -4.87 -13.07
CA LYS A 4 21.25 -5.21 -13.76
C LYS A 4 20.77 -4.03 -14.61
N PRO A 5 20.32 -4.26 -15.84
CA PRO A 5 19.75 -3.20 -16.67
C PRO A 5 18.51 -2.61 -16.00
N LEU A 6 18.20 -1.35 -16.33
CA LEU A 6 16.95 -0.73 -15.95
C LEU A 6 15.78 -1.51 -16.58
N GLY A 7 14.66 -1.60 -15.87
CA GLY A 7 13.45 -2.25 -16.38
C GLY A 7 12.79 -1.47 -17.53
N PHE A 8 13.07 -0.17 -17.61
CA PHE A 8 12.63 0.76 -18.66
C PHE A 8 13.48 2.04 -18.59
N ALA A 9 13.46 2.85 -19.64
CA ALA A 9 14.20 4.10 -19.68
C ALA A 9 13.63 5.14 -18.69
N PRO A 10 14.44 6.06 -18.14
CA PRO A 10 13.96 7.13 -17.26
C PRO A 10 12.84 7.95 -17.90
N GLY A 11 11.73 8.10 -17.17
CA GLY A 11 10.53 8.82 -17.63
C GLY A 11 9.63 8.05 -18.59
N GLU A 12 10.00 6.86 -19.05
CA GLU A 12 9.17 6.03 -19.94
C GLU A 12 7.96 5.44 -19.21
N LYS A 13 8.17 4.97 -17.98
CA LYS A 13 7.12 4.33 -17.16
C LYS A 13 7.33 4.67 -15.69
N TRP A 14 6.28 4.46 -14.93
CA TRP A 14 6.34 4.45 -13.47
C TRP A 14 6.10 3.03 -12.95
N ARG A 15 6.81 2.67 -11.91
CA ARG A 15 6.60 1.43 -11.15
C ARG A 15 7.07 1.61 -9.72
N TYR A 16 6.24 1.26 -8.75
CA TYR A 16 6.62 1.25 -7.34
C TYR A 16 7.88 0.41 -7.10
N SER A 17 8.81 0.93 -6.29
CA SER A 17 10.08 0.24 -6.06
C SER A 17 10.67 0.55 -4.68
N ASN A 18 10.66 -0.45 -3.80
CA ASN A 18 11.40 -0.39 -2.54
C ASN A 18 12.90 -0.16 -2.79
N LEU A 19 13.48 -0.77 -3.84
CA LEU A 19 14.88 -0.57 -4.20
C LEU A 19 15.22 0.89 -4.53
N GLY A 20 14.28 1.67 -5.02
CA GLY A 20 14.44 3.11 -5.21
C GLY A 20 14.73 3.80 -3.87
N TYR A 21 13.95 3.51 -2.85
CA TYR A 21 14.11 4.09 -1.51
C TYR A 21 15.35 3.55 -0.77
N VAL A 22 15.68 2.27 -0.93
CA VAL A 22 16.99 1.73 -0.48
C VAL A 22 18.14 2.52 -1.10
N THR A 23 18.05 2.86 -2.39
CA THR A 23 19.06 3.66 -3.09
C THR A 23 19.13 5.09 -2.53
N LEU A 24 17.99 5.70 -2.17
CA LEU A 24 17.98 7.01 -1.49
C LEU A 24 18.65 6.94 -0.13
N GLY A 25 18.46 5.90 0.66
CA GLY A 25 19.18 5.69 1.92
C GLY A 25 20.70 5.59 1.73
N ILE A 26 21.15 4.90 0.67
CA ILE A 26 22.57 4.85 0.30
C ILE A 26 23.08 6.24 -0.13
N LEU A 27 22.28 7.01 -0.84
CA LEU A 27 22.62 8.37 -1.26
C LEU A 27 22.75 9.31 -0.05
N ILE A 28 21.84 9.23 0.93
CA ILE A 28 21.94 9.96 2.20
C ILE A 28 23.29 9.65 2.86
N HIS A 29 23.63 8.35 3.00
CA HIS A 29 24.91 7.95 3.59
C HIS A 29 26.11 8.55 2.83
N LYS A 30 26.09 8.54 1.50
CA LYS A 30 27.18 9.10 0.68
C LYS A 30 27.33 10.60 0.82
N ILE A 31 26.23 11.34 0.99
CA ILE A 31 26.25 12.82 1.06
C ILE A 31 26.49 13.29 2.48
N ALA A 32 25.80 12.71 3.46
CA ALA A 32 25.86 13.12 4.85
C ALA A 32 26.99 12.46 5.65
N GLY A 33 27.58 11.35 5.15
CA GLY A 33 28.64 10.62 5.85
C GLY A 33 28.13 9.75 7.01
N GLU A 34 26.82 9.67 7.23
CA GLU A 34 26.21 8.95 8.34
C GLU A 34 25.11 8.00 7.86
N PHE A 35 24.73 7.02 8.68
CA PHE A 35 23.63 6.11 8.37
C PHE A 35 22.31 6.89 8.23
N TYR A 36 21.44 6.52 7.28
CA TYR A 36 20.21 7.28 7.01
C TYR A 36 19.31 7.39 8.24
N GLY A 37 19.28 6.37 9.11
CA GLY A 37 18.50 6.37 10.34
C GLY A 37 19.02 7.40 11.36
N ASP A 38 20.34 7.56 11.47
CA ASP A 38 20.96 8.56 12.33
C ASP A 38 20.71 9.96 11.76
N PHE A 39 20.80 10.10 10.43
CA PHE A 39 20.45 11.33 9.74
C PHE A 39 18.99 11.75 10.00
N LEU A 40 18.03 10.82 9.87
CA LEU A 40 16.63 11.09 10.17
C LEU A 40 16.40 11.41 11.64
N LYS A 41 17.06 10.68 12.54
CA LYS A 41 16.96 10.95 13.97
C LYS A 41 17.36 12.38 14.30
N LYS A 42 18.52 12.80 13.83
CA LYS A 42 19.10 14.11 14.09
C LYS A 42 18.34 15.26 13.44
N ASN A 43 17.89 15.07 12.19
CA ASN A 43 17.34 16.16 11.38
C ASN A 43 15.80 16.20 11.36
N VAL A 44 15.13 15.09 11.77
CA VAL A 44 13.68 14.96 11.72
C VAL A 44 13.12 14.55 13.08
N PHE A 45 13.49 13.39 13.62
CA PHE A 45 12.80 12.83 14.76
C PHE A 45 13.04 13.64 16.05
N ASP A 46 14.29 13.94 16.39
CA ASP A 46 14.62 14.71 17.58
C ASP A 46 14.06 16.15 17.54
N PRO A 47 14.19 16.93 16.41
CA PRO A 47 13.58 18.25 16.31
C PRO A 47 12.05 18.27 16.43
N LEU A 48 11.37 17.18 16.10
CA LEU A 48 9.92 17.06 16.22
C LEU A 48 9.47 16.42 17.54
N GLY A 49 10.38 15.96 18.38
CA GLY A 49 10.06 15.23 19.59
C GLY A 49 9.46 13.83 19.31
N MET A 50 9.79 13.22 18.17
CA MET A 50 9.38 11.86 17.79
C MET A 50 10.27 10.83 18.50
N ASN A 51 10.19 10.78 19.82
CA ASN A 51 11.13 10.07 20.69
C ASN A 51 11.01 8.53 20.61
N GLN A 52 9.92 8.01 20.05
CA GLN A 52 9.68 6.58 19.89
C GLN A 52 9.99 6.09 18.47
N THR A 53 10.28 7.01 17.54
CA THR A 53 10.57 6.70 16.15
C THR A 53 12.04 6.35 15.95
N ARG A 54 12.30 5.20 15.34
CA ARG A 54 13.64 4.70 15.05
C ARG A 54 13.67 3.66 13.94
N VAL A 55 14.84 3.42 13.39
CA VAL A 55 15.05 2.25 12.52
C VAL A 55 14.88 0.97 13.35
N ILE A 56 14.31 -0.07 12.74
CA ILE A 56 14.11 -1.39 13.36
C ILE A 56 15.44 -1.95 13.85
N SER A 57 15.49 -2.39 15.10
CA SER A 57 16.61 -3.10 15.68
C SER A 57 16.13 -4.39 16.34
N GLU A 58 16.73 -5.51 15.97
CA GLU A 58 16.49 -6.80 16.62
C GLU A 58 17.43 -7.01 17.84
N ALA A 59 18.47 -6.19 17.98
CA ALA A 59 19.42 -6.25 19.07
C ALA A 59 18.95 -5.45 20.30
N ASP A 60 18.22 -4.36 20.08
CA ASP A 60 17.82 -3.46 21.16
C ASP A 60 16.56 -3.96 21.88
N ILE A 61 16.55 -3.77 23.20
CA ILE A 61 15.34 -3.91 24.01
C ILE A 61 14.55 -2.61 23.89
N ILE A 62 13.47 -2.64 23.11
CA ILE A 62 12.60 -1.49 22.89
C ILE A 62 11.37 -1.62 23.78
N PRO A 63 11.22 -0.76 24.81
CA PRO A 63 10.05 -0.80 25.69
C PRO A 63 8.74 -0.64 24.89
N ASN A 64 7.72 -1.42 25.26
CA ASN A 64 6.39 -1.40 24.66
C ASN A 64 6.34 -1.72 23.16
N ARG A 65 7.38 -2.34 22.60
CA ARG A 65 7.36 -2.80 21.20
C ARG A 65 6.24 -3.83 21.01
N ALA A 66 5.30 -3.55 20.13
CA ALA A 66 4.29 -4.52 19.76
C ALA A 66 4.91 -5.71 19.01
N ALA A 67 4.38 -6.91 19.22
CA ALA A 67 4.70 -8.07 18.40
C ALA A 67 3.86 -8.06 17.12
N GLY A 68 4.43 -8.48 15.99
CA GLY A 68 3.73 -8.64 14.73
C GLY A 68 3.13 -10.04 14.57
N TYR A 69 1.95 -10.12 14.00
CA TYR A 69 1.20 -11.36 13.80
C TYR A 69 0.76 -11.55 12.35
N ARG A 70 0.44 -12.78 11.99
CA ARG A 70 -0.19 -13.15 10.73
C ARG A 70 -1.30 -14.17 10.97
N LEU A 71 -2.31 -14.15 10.11
CA LEU A 71 -3.37 -15.14 10.12
C LEU A 71 -2.96 -16.32 9.21
N VAL A 72 -3.03 -17.54 9.72
CA VAL A 72 -2.76 -18.76 8.96
C VAL A 72 -3.91 -19.72 9.21
N GLU A 73 -4.69 -19.99 8.18
CA GLU A 73 -5.87 -20.89 8.27
C GLU A 73 -6.82 -20.51 9.43
N GLY A 74 -7.06 -19.21 9.59
CA GLY A 74 -7.92 -18.66 10.65
C GLY A 74 -7.29 -18.59 12.03
N VAL A 75 -6.02 -18.98 12.21
CA VAL A 75 -5.31 -18.96 13.49
C VAL A 75 -4.23 -17.90 13.49
N LEU A 76 -4.20 -17.04 14.52
CA LEU A 76 -3.11 -16.09 14.73
C LEU A 76 -1.80 -16.83 15.04
N LYS A 77 -0.78 -16.49 14.30
CA LYS A 77 0.59 -16.95 14.47
C LYS A 77 1.54 -15.76 14.58
N ASN A 78 2.65 -15.95 15.27
CA ASN A 78 3.75 -14.98 15.21
C ASN A 78 4.17 -14.79 13.74
N GLN A 79 4.59 -13.60 13.43
CA GLN A 79 5.15 -13.30 12.13
C GLN A 79 6.39 -14.17 11.84
N LYS A 80 6.74 -14.36 10.57
CA LYS A 80 7.96 -15.09 10.19
C LYS A 80 9.21 -14.27 10.54
N TRP A 81 10.28 -14.97 10.92
CA TRP A 81 11.57 -14.32 11.11
C TRP A 81 12.06 -13.64 9.84
N VAL A 82 12.65 -12.47 9.98
CA VAL A 82 13.25 -11.69 8.89
C VAL A 82 14.71 -11.41 9.25
N ALA A 83 15.60 -11.54 8.29
CA ALA A 83 17.01 -11.27 8.50
C ALA A 83 17.24 -9.82 8.96
N PRO A 84 18.03 -9.57 10.01
CA PRO A 84 18.27 -8.21 10.54
C PRO A 84 18.76 -7.22 9.47
N SER A 85 19.56 -7.68 8.50
CA SER A 85 20.04 -6.85 7.40
C SER A 85 18.95 -6.30 6.47
N VAL A 86 17.77 -6.91 6.47
CA VAL A 86 16.60 -6.43 5.70
C VAL A 86 15.77 -5.44 6.53
N ASN A 87 15.98 -5.42 7.85
CA ASN A 87 15.27 -4.52 8.78
C ASN A 87 15.92 -3.14 8.92
N THR A 88 17.02 -2.88 8.23
CA THR A 88 17.76 -1.60 8.32
C THR A 88 17.80 -0.85 7.00
N THR A 89 16.95 -1.21 6.04
CA THR A 89 16.86 -0.57 4.72
C THR A 89 15.92 0.63 4.73
N ALA A 90 16.18 1.63 3.90
CA ALA A 90 15.48 2.93 3.92
C ALA A 90 14.11 2.92 3.21
N ASP A 91 13.62 1.76 2.83
CA ASP A 91 12.35 1.58 2.12
C ASP A 91 11.11 1.42 3.03
N GLY A 92 11.30 1.47 4.37
CA GLY A 92 10.17 1.39 5.29
C GLY A 92 10.49 0.75 6.65
N SER A 93 11.77 0.56 6.97
CA SER A 93 12.19 -0.13 8.20
C SER A 93 12.19 0.79 9.42
N LEU A 94 11.05 1.42 9.74
CA LEU A 94 10.90 2.30 10.89
C LEU A 94 9.86 1.76 11.88
N TYR A 95 10.16 1.85 13.17
CA TYR A 95 9.17 1.83 14.24
C TYR A 95 8.72 3.26 14.55
N PHE A 96 7.45 3.44 14.81
CA PHE A 96 6.88 4.69 15.31
C PHE A 96 5.58 4.44 16.08
N THR A 97 5.12 5.43 16.83
CA THR A 97 3.82 5.44 17.48
C THR A 97 2.84 6.34 16.72
N ILE A 98 1.57 6.26 17.08
CA ILE A 98 0.55 7.15 16.49
C ILE A 98 0.79 8.60 16.88
N GLU A 99 1.29 8.85 18.09
CA GLU A 99 1.63 10.18 18.59
C GLU A 99 2.81 10.79 17.81
N ASP A 100 3.84 10.00 17.52
CA ASP A 100 4.97 10.47 16.71
C ASP A 100 4.54 10.74 15.27
N LEU A 101 3.65 9.90 14.73
CA LEU A 101 3.09 10.13 13.39
C LEU A 101 2.22 11.40 13.34
N ALA A 102 1.49 11.73 14.41
CA ALA A 102 0.76 12.99 14.52
C ALA A 102 1.71 14.20 14.50
N ARG A 103 2.84 14.14 15.24
CA ARG A 103 3.88 15.20 15.19
C ARG A 103 4.49 15.36 13.80
N TRP A 104 4.68 14.26 13.09
CA TRP A 104 5.12 14.27 11.70
C TRP A 104 4.10 14.97 10.80
N ASP A 105 2.84 14.64 10.92
CA ASP A 105 1.74 15.24 10.15
C ASP A 105 1.61 16.75 10.40
N GLU A 106 1.64 17.17 11.67
CA GLU A 106 1.67 18.59 12.06
C GLU A 106 2.85 19.34 11.43
N ALA A 107 4.01 18.69 11.35
CA ALA A 107 5.20 19.30 10.75
C ALA A 107 5.10 19.41 9.23
N LEU A 108 4.46 18.45 8.56
CA LEU A 108 4.15 18.52 7.13
C LEU A 108 3.15 19.65 6.84
N GLU A 109 2.11 19.77 7.64
CA GLU A 109 1.09 20.84 7.51
C GLU A 109 1.71 22.23 7.73
N ALA A 110 2.61 22.35 8.71
CA ALA A 110 3.32 23.57 9.00
C ALA A 110 4.47 23.92 8.02
N GLY A 111 4.74 23.05 7.05
CA GLY A 111 5.81 23.29 6.05
C GLY A 111 7.22 23.34 6.64
N LYS A 112 7.53 22.55 7.68
CA LYS A 112 8.77 22.70 8.48
C LYS A 112 10.05 22.22 7.79
N PHE A 113 9.99 21.31 6.81
CA PHE A 113 11.19 20.63 6.32
C PHE A 113 11.68 21.08 4.96
N LEU A 114 10.78 21.47 4.09
CA LEU A 114 11.09 21.80 2.72
C LEU A 114 10.73 23.26 2.42
N SER A 115 11.35 23.81 1.39
CA SER A 115 10.85 25.05 0.80
C SER A 115 9.47 24.83 0.19
N HIS A 116 8.74 25.91 -0.08
CA HIS A 116 7.43 25.83 -0.78
C HIS A 116 7.56 25.03 -2.09
N ALA A 117 8.57 25.31 -2.91
CA ALA A 117 8.82 24.55 -4.14
C ALA A 117 9.13 23.06 -3.89
N GLY A 118 9.78 22.73 -2.77
CA GLY A 118 10.03 21.35 -2.36
C GLY A 118 8.73 20.61 -2.02
N TYR A 119 7.83 21.27 -1.30
CA TYR A 119 6.48 20.69 -1.03
C TYR A 119 5.64 20.58 -2.28
N GLU A 120 5.68 21.54 -3.19
CA GLU A 120 5.00 21.44 -4.49
C GLU A 120 5.48 20.21 -5.28
N GLN A 121 6.79 19.98 -5.33
CA GLN A 121 7.34 18.77 -5.97
C GLN A 121 6.90 17.48 -5.26
N MET A 122 6.95 17.45 -3.92
CA MET A 122 6.58 16.27 -3.13
C MET A 122 5.12 15.86 -3.37
N TRP A 123 4.22 16.84 -3.50
CA TRP A 123 2.79 16.62 -3.70
C TRP A 123 2.36 16.60 -5.18
N SER A 124 3.30 16.70 -6.11
CA SER A 124 2.99 16.62 -7.54
C SER A 124 3.11 15.19 -8.05
N PRO A 125 2.10 14.69 -8.77
CA PRO A 125 2.19 13.41 -9.41
C PRO A 125 3.24 13.41 -10.53
N VAL A 126 3.89 12.28 -10.73
CA VAL A 126 4.95 12.13 -11.75
C VAL A 126 4.35 12.24 -13.15
N LYS A 127 4.92 13.13 -13.98
CA LYS A 127 4.61 13.22 -15.41
C LYS A 127 5.63 12.39 -16.20
N LEU A 128 5.14 11.47 -17.03
CA LEU A 128 5.95 10.64 -17.92
C LEU A 128 6.27 11.36 -19.23
N ASN A 129 7.23 10.82 -20.00
CA ASN A 129 7.69 11.38 -21.27
C ASN A 129 6.59 11.41 -22.35
N ASP A 130 5.63 10.50 -22.29
CA ASP A 130 4.46 10.42 -23.17
C ASP A 130 3.32 11.37 -22.77
N GLY A 131 3.51 12.14 -21.68
CA GLY A 131 2.53 13.05 -21.10
C GLY A 131 1.56 12.43 -20.12
N ASN A 132 1.55 11.11 -19.95
CA ASN A 132 0.74 10.44 -18.96
C ASN A 132 1.17 10.79 -17.52
N ILE A 133 0.23 10.71 -16.60
CA ILE A 133 0.43 11.05 -15.19
C ILE A 133 0.38 9.76 -14.36
N ALA A 134 1.47 9.49 -13.62
CA ALA A 134 1.47 8.47 -12.57
C ALA A 134 1.08 9.13 -11.24
N PRO A 135 0.06 8.64 -10.54
CA PRO A 135 -0.50 9.30 -9.35
C PRO A 135 0.38 9.08 -8.11
N TYR A 136 1.66 9.44 -8.18
CA TYR A 136 2.64 9.23 -7.11
C TYR A 136 3.63 10.39 -7.07
N GLY A 137 3.82 10.96 -5.89
CA GLY A 137 4.82 12.00 -5.62
C GLY A 137 6.06 11.42 -4.91
N PHE A 138 6.65 12.17 -3.99
CA PHE A 138 7.82 11.70 -3.24
C PHE A 138 7.39 10.90 -2.00
N GLY A 139 7.16 9.58 -2.19
CA GLY A 139 6.72 8.67 -1.13
C GLY A 139 5.23 8.72 -0.82
N TRP A 140 4.42 9.39 -1.64
CA TRP A 140 2.99 9.54 -1.45
C TRP A 140 2.22 9.22 -2.73
N ARG A 141 1.14 8.48 -2.61
CA ARG A 141 0.10 8.43 -3.65
C ARG A 141 -0.68 9.73 -3.61
N ILE A 142 -0.86 10.32 -4.77
CA ILE A 142 -1.62 11.56 -4.96
C ILE A 142 -2.92 11.19 -5.64
N ALA A 143 -4.00 11.24 -4.90
CA ALA A 143 -5.32 10.80 -5.34
C ALA A 143 -6.39 11.86 -5.09
N LYS A 144 -7.59 11.58 -5.53
CA LYS A 144 -8.80 12.27 -5.16
C LYS A 144 -9.83 11.26 -4.69
N THR A 145 -10.69 11.67 -3.76
CA THR A 145 -11.86 10.90 -3.36
C THR A 145 -12.91 10.91 -4.48
N ASP A 146 -13.95 10.10 -4.36
CA ASP A 146 -15.11 10.12 -5.28
C ASP A 146 -15.78 11.50 -5.33
N SER A 147 -15.71 12.26 -4.24
CA SER A 147 -16.19 13.65 -4.14
C SER A 147 -15.16 14.68 -4.59
N SER A 148 -14.07 14.26 -5.22
CA SER A 148 -12.99 15.10 -5.77
C SER A 148 -12.13 15.85 -4.75
N HIS A 149 -12.22 15.55 -3.43
CA HIS A 149 -11.30 16.07 -2.43
C HIS A 149 -9.89 15.48 -2.63
N ARG A 150 -8.87 16.30 -2.45
CA ARG A 150 -7.48 15.85 -2.56
C ARG A 150 -7.17 14.84 -1.46
N MET A 151 -6.43 13.80 -1.81
CA MET A 151 -5.96 12.79 -0.88
C MET A 151 -4.49 12.49 -1.12
N GLN A 152 -3.71 12.50 -0.05
CA GLN A 152 -2.30 12.11 0.00
C GLN A 152 -2.22 10.90 0.92
N GLU A 153 -1.84 9.76 0.39
CA GLU A 153 -1.92 8.52 1.15
C GLU A 153 -0.69 7.63 0.94
N HIS A 154 -0.40 6.79 1.92
CA HIS A 154 0.52 5.67 1.75
C HIS A 154 0.22 4.54 2.73
N GLY A 155 0.34 3.31 2.25
CA GLY A 155 0.26 2.11 3.07
C GLY A 155 1.64 1.56 3.39
N GLY A 156 1.73 0.77 4.45
CA GLY A 156 2.94 0.05 4.83
C GLY A 156 2.62 -1.36 5.29
N ALA A 157 3.55 -2.30 5.01
CA ALA A 157 3.45 -3.67 5.47
C ALA A 157 4.85 -4.22 5.72
N TRP A 158 5.12 -4.62 6.97
CA TRP A 158 6.38 -5.23 7.35
C TRP A 158 6.25 -6.05 8.63
N GLN A 159 6.92 -7.19 8.72
CA GLN A 159 7.07 -8.02 9.93
C GLN A 159 5.77 -8.27 10.73
N GLY A 160 4.68 -8.56 10.06
CA GLY A 160 3.41 -8.82 10.74
C GLY A 160 2.61 -7.56 11.08
N PHE A 161 3.01 -6.40 10.52
CA PHE A 161 2.29 -5.15 10.67
C PHE A 161 1.66 -4.72 9.35
N ALA A 162 0.58 -3.97 9.45
CA ALA A 162 -0.01 -3.19 8.37
C ALA A 162 -0.28 -1.78 8.89
N SER A 163 0.10 -0.78 8.11
CA SER A 163 -0.10 0.62 8.47
C SER A 163 -0.68 1.39 7.29
N TYR A 164 -1.31 2.50 7.59
CA TYR A 164 -1.82 3.41 6.56
C TYR A 164 -1.93 4.81 7.11
N ILE A 165 -1.67 5.80 6.26
CA ILE A 165 -1.94 7.20 6.51
C ILE A 165 -2.69 7.78 5.32
N ALA A 166 -3.78 8.51 5.57
CA ALA A 166 -4.52 9.27 4.58
C ALA A 166 -4.69 10.70 5.07
N ARG A 167 -4.18 11.66 4.30
CA ARG A 167 -4.31 13.09 4.51
C ARG A 167 -5.31 13.65 3.52
N TYR A 168 -6.25 14.42 4.00
CA TYR A 168 -7.28 15.14 3.23
C TYR A 168 -7.03 16.65 3.42
N PRO A 169 -6.12 17.25 2.62
CA PRO A 169 -5.70 18.65 2.84
C PRO A 169 -6.85 19.65 2.73
N ASP A 170 -7.83 19.38 1.86
CA ASP A 170 -8.99 20.26 1.67
C ASP A 170 -9.90 20.31 2.91
N ASP A 171 -9.85 19.24 3.72
CA ASP A 171 -10.70 19.06 4.91
C ASP A 171 -9.92 19.23 6.22
N ARG A 172 -8.61 19.42 6.14
CA ARG A 172 -7.69 19.47 7.29
C ARG A 172 -7.86 18.25 8.20
N LEU A 173 -8.02 17.08 7.59
CA LEU A 173 -8.20 15.81 8.27
C LEU A 173 -7.05 14.87 7.88
N THR A 174 -6.46 14.23 8.88
CA THR A 174 -5.54 13.11 8.67
C THR A 174 -6.02 11.92 9.50
N VAL A 175 -6.04 10.76 8.87
CA VAL A 175 -6.35 9.49 9.54
C VAL A 175 -5.17 8.55 9.37
N ALA A 176 -4.67 8.04 10.49
CA ALA A 176 -3.61 7.05 10.50
C ALA A 176 -4.07 5.77 11.22
N VAL A 177 -3.72 4.62 10.67
CA VAL A 177 -4.03 3.31 11.23
C VAL A 177 -2.76 2.49 11.34
N LEU A 178 -2.48 1.98 12.54
CA LEU A 178 -1.40 1.04 12.82
C LEU A 178 -2.01 -0.27 13.30
N SER A 179 -1.69 -1.35 12.64
CA SER A 179 -2.12 -2.70 13.01
C SER A 179 -0.91 -3.62 13.11
N ASN A 180 -0.87 -4.44 14.15
CA ASN A 180 0.13 -5.49 14.32
C ASN A 180 -0.31 -6.84 13.76
N ARG A 181 -1.21 -6.85 12.78
CA ARG A 181 -1.61 -8.02 12.00
C ARG A 181 -1.29 -7.79 10.51
N ALA A 182 -0.43 -8.62 9.95
CA ALA A 182 -0.22 -8.67 8.50
C ALA A 182 -1.55 -8.90 7.77
N GLY A 183 -1.75 -8.24 6.64
CA GLY A 183 -2.98 -8.34 5.85
C GLY A 183 -4.18 -7.61 6.46
N ALA A 184 -4.02 -6.83 7.54
CA ALA A 184 -5.10 -5.95 7.99
C ALA A 184 -5.41 -4.90 6.92
N SER A 185 -6.69 -4.66 6.65
CA SER A 185 -7.17 -3.66 5.67
C SER A 185 -7.04 -2.24 6.24
N ALA A 186 -5.81 -1.83 6.61
CA ALA A 186 -5.55 -0.55 7.27
C ALA A 186 -6.03 0.65 6.43
N GLY A 187 -5.90 0.58 5.11
CA GLY A 187 -6.40 1.61 4.19
C GLY A 187 -7.91 1.72 4.21
N TYR A 188 -8.63 0.60 4.15
CA TYR A 188 -10.07 0.57 4.24
C TYR A 188 -10.55 1.16 5.58
N ILE A 189 -9.95 0.73 6.70
CA ILE A 189 -10.27 1.26 8.03
C ILE A 189 -10.06 2.78 8.08
N ALA A 190 -8.93 3.29 7.57
CA ALA A 190 -8.64 4.71 7.55
C ALA A 190 -9.69 5.51 6.76
N LYS A 191 -10.10 5.01 5.60
CA LYS A 191 -11.11 5.65 4.75
C LYS A 191 -12.51 5.60 5.41
N GLN A 192 -12.86 4.49 6.05
CA GLN A 192 -14.11 4.39 6.82
C GLN A 192 -14.14 5.38 7.98
N VAL A 193 -13.05 5.49 8.73
CA VAL A 193 -12.93 6.48 9.82
C VAL A 193 -13.06 7.91 9.27
N ALA A 194 -12.40 8.24 8.14
CA ALA A 194 -12.57 9.54 7.51
C ALA A 194 -14.03 9.84 7.18
N GLY A 195 -14.78 8.86 6.66
CA GLY A 195 -16.21 8.99 6.37
C GLY A 195 -17.11 9.21 7.61
N LEU A 196 -16.68 8.74 8.80
CA LEU A 196 -17.38 9.03 10.06
C LEU A 196 -17.23 10.49 10.51
N TYR A 197 -16.05 11.08 10.23
CA TYR A 197 -15.80 12.50 10.54
C TYR A 197 -16.42 13.44 9.51
N LEU A 198 -16.30 13.10 8.23
CA LEU A 198 -16.80 13.89 7.13
C LEU A 198 -17.57 13.00 6.13
N ARG A 199 -18.89 13.11 6.13
CA ARG A 199 -19.76 12.27 5.27
C ARG A 199 -19.42 12.33 3.79
N VAL A 200 -18.87 13.45 3.32
CA VAL A 200 -18.41 13.62 1.94
C VAL A 200 -17.25 12.70 1.58
N LEU A 201 -16.51 12.19 2.57
CA LEU A 201 -15.42 11.25 2.41
C LEU A 201 -15.85 9.77 2.58
N ALA A 202 -17.13 9.53 2.88
CA ALA A 202 -17.61 8.17 3.09
C ALA A 202 -17.41 7.32 1.83
N LEU A 203 -16.78 6.15 2.01
CA LEU A 203 -16.66 5.17 0.92
C LEU A 203 -18.04 4.66 0.53
N ARG A 204 -18.23 4.48 -0.77
CA ARG A 204 -19.35 3.68 -1.26
C ARG A 204 -19.09 2.22 -0.86
N VAL A 205 -20.00 1.64 -0.11
CA VAL A 205 -20.00 0.20 0.19
C VAL A 205 -20.66 -0.52 -0.98
N PRO A 206 -19.94 -1.38 -1.72
CA PRO A 206 -20.55 -2.17 -2.78
C PRO A 206 -21.61 -3.12 -2.21
N LEU A 207 -22.66 -3.37 -2.97
CA LEU A 207 -23.69 -4.36 -2.62
C LEU A 207 -23.49 -5.62 -3.46
N ALA A 208 -23.41 -6.76 -2.77
CA ALA A 208 -23.29 -8.04 -3.45
C ALA A 208 -24.59 -8.37 -4.20
N ILE A 209 -24.45 -8.82 -5.43
CA ILE A 209 -25.55 -9.33 -6.26
C ILE A 209 -25.45 -10.86 -6.41
N LYS A 210 -26.53 -11.51 -6.82
CA LYS A 210 -26.48 -12.90 -7.23
C LYS A 210 -26.15 -13.00 -8.71
N LEU A 211 -25.16 -13.83 -9.03
CA LEU A 211 -24.83 -14.17 -10.41
C LEU A 211 -25.25 -15.61 -10.73
N ASP A 212 -25.49 -15.85 -12.01
CA ASP A 212 -25.68 -17.21 -12.52
C ASP A 212 -24.42 -18.04 -12.24
N PRO A 213 -24.55 -19.27 -11.67
CA PRO A 213 -23.43 -20.17 -11.44
C PRO A 213 -22.56 -20.44 -12.68
N ALA A 214 -23.13 -20.37 -13.89
CA ALA A 214 -22.38 -20.51 -15.13
C ALA A 214 -21.44 -19.32 -15.36
N ILE A 215 -21.83 -18.09 -14.99
CA ILE A 215 -20.98 -16.90 -15.03
C ILE A 215 -19.83 -17.06 -14.06
N LEU A 216 -20.10 -17.43 -12.79
CA LEU A 216 -19.05 -17.67 -11.78
C LEU A 216 -18.07 -18.76 -12.25
N SER A 217 -18.58 -19.85 -12.79
CA SER A 217 -17.75 -20.96 -13.30
C SER A 217 -16.85 -20.53 -14.44
N SER A 218 -17.27 -19.57 -15.27
CA SER A 218 -16.45 -19.03 -16.37
C SER A 218 -15.17 -18.34 -15.90
N TYR A 219 -15.13 -17.87 -14.65
CA TYR A 219 -13.98 -17.18 -14.05
C TYR A 219 -13.01 -18.11 -13.32
N ALA A 220 -13.42 -19.33 -13.00
CA ALA A 220 -12.54 -20.30 -12.36
C ALA A 220 -11.34 -20.60 -13.27
N GLY A 221 -10.15 -20.68 -12.67
CA GLY A 221 -8.91 -20.94 -13.41
C GLY A 221 -7.69 -20.36 -12.72
N ASP A 222 -6.54 -20.49 -13.39
CA ASP A 222 -5.27 -19.98 -12.91
C ASP A 222 -4.91 -18.66 -13.62
N TYR A 223 -4.46 -17.69 -12.84
CA TYR A 223 -4.12 -16.33 -13.32
C TYR A 223 -2.69 -16.00 -12.88
N ARG A 224 -1.84 -15.57 -13.82
CA ARG A 224 -0.42 -15.30 -13.61
C ARG A 224 -0.08 -13.83 -13.78
N LEU A 225 0.67 -13.28 -12.82
CA LEU A 225 1.31 -11.97 -12.93
C LEU A 225 2.71 -12.13 -13.50
N GLU A 226 2.88 -11.93 -14.79
CA GLU A 226 4.17 -12.12 -15.48
C GLU A 226 4.83 -13.46 -15.07
N ASP A 227 6.14 -13.48 -14.78
CA ASP A 227 6.85 -14.65 -14.26
C ASP A 227 6.96 -14.68 -12.72
N ARG A 228 6.11 -13.94 -12.02
CA ARG A 228 6.25 -13.74 -10.56
C ARG A 228 5.50 -14.78 -9.75
N PHE A 229 4.19 -14.85 -9.91
CA PHE A 229 3.35 -15.79 -9.18
C PHE A 229 2.04 -16.07 -9.91
N THR A 230 1.41 -17.17 -9.54
CA THR A 230 0.09 -17.58 -10.05
C THR A 230 -0.88 -17.66 -8.88
N ILE A 231 -2.09 -17.19 -9.07
CA ILE A 231 -3.22 -17.40 -8.15
C ILE A 231 -4.26 -18.29 -8.82
N LYS A 232 -4.93 -19.10 -8.03
CA LYS A 232 -6.07 -19.91 -8.47
C LYS A 232 -7.36 -19.26 -8.02
N VAL A 233 -8.28 -19.04 -8.95
CA VAL A 233 -9.65 -18.62 -8.68
C VAL A 233 -10.56 -19.83 -8.74
N SER A 234 -11.41 -20.01 -7.74
CA SER A 234 -12.36 -21.12 -7.64
C SER A 234 -13.74 -20.61 -7.24
N VAL A 235 -14.78 -21.37 -7.59
CA VAL A 235 -16.16 -21.09 -7.17
C VAL A 235 -16.38 -21.65 -5.76
N ALA A 236 -16.98 -20.87 -4.88
CA ALA A 236 -17.36 -21.24 -3.52
C ALA A 236 -18.79 -20.76 -3.23
N GLY A 237 -19.77 -21.61 -3.51
CA GLY A 237 -21.19 -21.27 -3.40
C GLY A 237 -21.60 -20.21 -4.42
N ASP A 238 -22.03 -19.05 -3.93
CA ASP A 238 -22.52 -17.91 -4.74
C ASP A 238 -21.45 -16.83 -5.01
N ARG A 239 -20.17 -17.13 -4.73
CA ARG A 239 -19.03 -16.22 -4.87
C ARG A 239 -17.81 -16.93 -5.45
N LEU A 240 -16.78 -16.15 -5.74
CA LEU A 240 -15.46 -16.65 -6.07
C LEU A 240 -14.53 -16.59 -4.85
N GLU A 241 -13.53 -17.45 -4.82
CA GLU A 241 -12.47 -17.42 -3.82
C GLU A 241 -11.11 -17.56 -4.46
N THR A 242 -10.10 -16.93 -3.85
CA THR A 242 -8.68 -17.10 -4.20
C THR A 242 -7.84 -17.12 -2.94
N THR A 243 -6.55 -17.44 -3.09
CA THR A 243 -5.55 -17.29 -2.01
C THR A 243 -4.54 -16.23 -2.41
N TRP A 244 -4.37 -15.22 -1.57
CA TRP A 244 -3.42 -14.15 -1.76
C TRP A 244 -2.49 -14.06 -0.55
N LEU A 245 -1.18 -14.16 -0.76
CA LEU A 245 -0.16 -14.15 0.30
C LEU A 245 -0.43 -15.14 1.46
N GLY A 246 -1.13 -16.24 1.17
CA GLY A 246 -1.48 -17.27 2.14
C GLY A 246 -2.81 -17.05 2.88
N GLU A 247 -3.52 -15.97 2.61
CA GLU A 247 -4.86 -15.70 3.12
C GLU A 247 -5.91 -16.03 2.06
N ARG A 248 -7.01 -16.66 2.50
CA ARG A 248 -8.17 -16.93 1.64
C ARG A 248 -8.97 -15.64 1.51
N ILE A 249 -9.27 -15.25 0.29
CA ILE A 249 -10.04 -14.05 -0.06
C ILE A 249 -11.34 -14.48 -0.74
N ALA A 250 -12.47 -14.02 -0.21
CA ALA A 250 -13.77 -14.12 -0.83
C ALA A 250 -14.00 -12.92 -1.76
N MET A 251 -14.37 -13.18 -3.01
CA MET A 251 -14.69 -12.15 -4.00
C MET A 251 -16.20 -12.12 -4.20
N MET A 252 -16.86 -11.12 -3.63
CA MET A 252 -18.30 -10.90 -3.72
C MET A 252 -18.64 -10.21 -5.03
N PRO A 253 -19.63 -10.70 -5.82
CA PRO A 253 -19.96 -10.06 -7.09
C PRO A 253 -20.70 -8.75 -6.90
N GLU A 254 -20.23 -7.66 -7.52
CA GLU A 254 -20.91 -6.38 -7.62
C GLU A 254 -21.58 -6.20 -8.99
N SER A 255 -21.00 -6.82 -10.02
CA SER A 255 -21.59 -6.92 -11.37
C SER A 255 -21.15 -8.22 -12.02
N GLU A 256 -21.52 -8.44 -13.29
CA GLU A 256 -21.06 -9.64 -14.03
C GLU A 256 -19.55 -9.75 -14.10
N VAL A 257 -18.80 -8.65 -14.12
CA VAL A 257 -17.33 -8.63 -14.29
C VAL A 257 -16.56 -8.05 -13.11
N ALA A 258 -17.23 -7.33 -12.21
CA ALA A 258 -16.64 -6.67 -11.06
C ALA A 258 -17.00 -7.37 -9.76
N PHE A 259 -15.99 -7.53 -8.90
CA PHE A 259 -16.10 -8.17 -7.59
C PHE A 259 -15.35 -7.34 -6.55
N PHE A 260 -15.71 -7.49 -5.30
CA PHE A 260 -15.06 -6.83 -4.18
C PHE A 260 -14.82 -7.80 -3.03
N GLU A 261 -13.87 -7.48 -2.17
CA GLU A 261 -13.67 -8.14 -0.88
C GLU A 261 -14.38 -7.34 0.22
N GLU A 262 -15.16 -8.01 1.06
CA GLU A 262 -15.80 -7.37 2.21
C GLU A 262 -14.76 -6.81 3.18
N ASP A 263 -15.06 -5.68 3.80
CA ASP A 263 -14.19 -4.98 4.77
C ASP A 263 -12.79 -4.66 4.23
N SER A 264 -12.69 -4.42 2.93
CA SER A 264 -11.45 -4.14 2.21
C SER A 264 -11.70 -3.11 1.10
N ASP A 265 -10.64 -2.43 0.68
CA ASP A 265 -10.64 -1.61 -0.54
C ASP A 265 -10.14 -2.38 -1.78
N ARG A 266 -9.97 -3.69 -1.63
CA ARG A 266 -9.57 -4.56 -2.73
C ARG A 266 -10.74 -4.86 -3.65
N THR A 267 -10.56 -4.56 -4.93
CA THR A 267 -11.53 -4.90 -5.97
C THR A 267 -10.91 -5.81 -7.02
N PHE A 268 -11.77 -6.53 -7.72
CA PHE A 268 -11.39 -7.49 -8.75
C PHE A 268 -12.24 -7.24 -9.99
N ARG A 269 -11.63 -7.24 -11.17
CA ARG A 269 -12.33 -7.07 -12.42
C ARG A 269 -11.82 -8.07 -13.45
N PHE A 270 -12.71 -8.93 -13.94
CA PHE A 270 -12.40 -9.86 -15.02
C PHE A 270 -12.49 -9.16 -16.38
N VAL A 271 -11.50 -9.42 -17.21
CA VAL A 271 -11.42 -8.89 -18.58
C VAL A 271 -11.81 -10.01 -19.55
N ARG A 272 -12.69 -9.69 -20.49
CA ARG A 272 -13.13 -10.59 -21.56
C ARG A 272 -12.68 -10.06 -22.92
N ASP A 273 -12.38 -10.97 -23.84
CA ASP A 273 -12.08 -10.64 -25.23
C ASP A 273 -13.37 -10.43 -26.03
N ARG A 274 -13.23 -10.18 -27.36
CA ARG A 274 -14.34 -9.97 -28.28
C ARG A 274 -15.24 -11.21 -28.44
N ASN A 275 -14.74 -12.40 -28.09
CA ASN A 275 -15.47 -13.65 -28.13
C ASN A 275 -16.05 -14.01 -26.74
N ASN A 276 -16.10 -13.05 -25.82
CA ASN A 276 -16.59 -13.20 -24.45
C ASN A 276 -15.77 -14.20 -23.58
N LYS A 277 -14.55 -14.56 -24.01
CA LYS A 277 -13.63 -15.43 -23.26
C LYS A 277 -12.89 -14.59 -22.23
N VAL A 278 -12.81 -15.08 -20.98
CA VAL A 278 -12.04 -14.43 -19.91
C VAL A 278 -10.55 -14.56 -20.19
N THR A 279 -9.84 -13.43 -20.25
CA THR A 279 -8.42 -13.35 -20.61
C THR A 279 -7.54 -12.87 -19.46
N ALA A 280 -8.07 -12.09 -18.52
CA ALA A 280 -7.32 -11.56 -17.40
C ALA A 280 -8.20 -11.29 -16.19
N LEU A 281 -7.54 -11.15 -15.04
CA LEU A 281 -8.06 -10.64 -13.79
C LEU A 281 -7.25 -9.42 -13.39
N VAL A 282 -7.91 -8.28 -13.20
CA VAL A 282 -7.32 -7.06 -12.66
C VAL A 282 -7.67 -6.97 -11.18
N ILE A 283 -6.67 -6.81 -10.34
CA ILE A 283 -6.81 -6.67 -8.88
C ILE A 283 -6.30 -5.28 -8.50
N SER A 284 -7.13 -4.48 -7.84
CA SER A 284 -6.72 -3.20 -7.25
C SER A 284 -6.25 -3.44 -5.82
N VAL A 285 -4.93 -3.37 -5.60
CA VAL A 285 -4.30 -3.52 -4.27
C VAL A 285 -3.13 -2.55 -4.21
N PRO A 286 -3.16 -1.58 -3.51
CA PRO A 286 -3.20 -0.16 -3.81
C PRO A 286 -2.86 0.20 -5.27
N GLU A 287 -2.26 -0.66 -6.03
CA GLU A 287 -1.97 -0.52 -7.47
C GLU A 287 -2.70 -1.60 -8.25
N GLU A 288 -3.11 -1.29 -9.47
CA GLU A 288 -3.72 -2.29 -10.34
C GLU A 288 -2.67 -3.32 -10.80
N LEU A 289 -2.95 -4.58 -10.52
CA LEU A 289 -2.19 -5.72 -11.00
C LEU A 289 -3.03 -6.48 -12.02
N THR A 290 -2.52 -6.64 -13.22
CA THR A 290 -3.17 -7.45 -14.26
C THR A 290 -2.55 -8.84 -14.33
N LEU A 291 -3.33 -9.85 -13.99
CA LEU A 291 -2.95 -11.25 -14.06
C LEU A 291 -3.58 -11.89 -15.30
N HIS A 292 -2.78 -12.45 -16.17
CA HIS A 292 -3.26 -13.12 -17.37
C HIS A 292 -3.71 -14.55 -17.08
N ARG A 293 -4.87 -14.92 -17.63
CA ARG A 293 -5.39 -16.27 -17.49
C ARG A 293 -4.50 -17.28 -18.21
N LEU A 294 -4.16 -18.36 -17.53
CA LEU A 294 -3.46 -19.47 -18.15
C LEU A 294 -4.43 -20.33 -19.00
N PRO A 295 -3.92 -21.01 -20.04
CA PRO A 295 -4.72 -21.89 -20.89
C PRO A 295 -5.46 -22.97 -20.14
#